data_b24db909c68d13ac9bf53c9e7a35dab7
#
_entry.id   b24db909c68d13ac9bf53c9e7a35dab7
#
_cell.length_a   1.000
_cell.length_b   1.000
_cell.length_c   1.000
_cell.angle_alpha   90.00
_cell.angle_beta   90.00
_cell.angle_gamma   90.00
#
_symmetry.space_group_name_H-M   'P 1'
#
loop_
_entity.id
_entity.type
_entity.pdbx_description
1 polymer ?
#
loop_
_entity_poly.entity_id
_entity_poly.type
_entity_poly.pdbx_seq_one_letter_code
_entity_poly.pdbx_strand_id
1 'polypeptide(L)'
;MKSLHTQILGEDYEVKVGKRKELDLPKELQGSCAYLLKQILVEHSNRECQTEIEKDSRTCGTVAHEVFHAYVHESGLDLDEATEERLAVWYETMWRRMNNTILDILDELGLIDI
;
A
#
# COMPACT_ATOMS: atom_id res chain seq x y z
N MET A 1 16.79 5.98 1.75
CA MET A 1 15.86 5.00 1.17
C MET A 1 15.82 3.75 2.03
N LYS A 2 14.64 3.25 2.29
CA LYS A 2 14.44 1.98 3.00
C LYS A 2 13.93 0.94 2.02
N SER A 3 14.42 -0.28 2.16
CA SER A 3 14.03 -1.39 1.30
C SER A 3 13.80 -2.63 2.15
N LEU A 4 12.77 -3.40 1.82
CA LEU A 4 12.50 -4.67 2.47
C LEU A 4 11.88 -5.64 1.47
N HIS A 5 11.89 -6.91 1.82
CA HIS A 5 11.20 -7.95 1.07
C HIS A 5 10.03 -8.45 1.91
N THR A 6 8.91 -8.73 1.25
CA THR A 6 7.73 -9.27 1.90
C THR A 6 7.07 -10.29 0.97
N GLN A 7 6.24 -11.15 1.54
CA GLN A 7 5.50 -12.14 0.78
C GLN A 7 4.09 -11.65 0.52
N ILE A 8 3.68 -11.68 -0.74
CA ILE A 8 2.30 -11.37 -1.15
C ILE A 8 1.76 -12.61 -1.85
N LEU A 9 0.90 -13.35 -1.17
CA LEU A 9 0.34 -14.62 -1.64
C LEU A 9 1.44 -15.57 -2.14
N GLY A 10 2.53 -15.67 -1.37
CA GLY A 10 3.63 -16.58 -1.67
C GLY A 10 4.68 -16.04 -2.61
N GLU A 11 4.47 -14.85 -3.18
CA GLU A 11 5.43 -14.22 -4.09
C GLU A 11 6.27 -13.19 -3.35
N ASP A 12 7.58 -13.20 -3.61
CA ASP A 12 8.50 -12.26 -2.99
C ASP A 12 8.43 -10.91 -3.68
N TYR A 13 8.04 -9.88 -2.93
CA TYR A 13 8.03 -8.50 -3.42
C TYR A 13 9.08 -7.68 -2.70
N GLU A 14 9.81 -6.88 -3.45
CA GLU A 14 10.68 -5.86 -2.89
C GLU A 14 9.90 -4.56 -2.76
N VAL A 15 9.90 -3.98 -1.55
CA VAL A 15 9.25 -2.69 -1.29
C VAL A 15 10.33 -1.66 -0.98
N LYS A 16 10.35 -0.58 -1.76
CA LYS A 16 11.29 0.52 -1.57
C LYS A 16 10.51 1.79 -1.23
N VAL A 17 10.91 2.43 -0.15
CA VAL A 17 10.33 3.69 0.29
C VAL A 17 11.45 4.71 0.41
N GLY A 18 11.32 5.82 -0.27
CA GLY A 18 12.36 6.83 -0.26
C GLY A 18 11.96 8.10 -1.00
N LYS A 19 12.95 8.94 -1.28
CA LYS A 19 12.73 10.17 -2.02
C LYS A 19 12.53 9.84 -3.50
N ARG A 20 11.79 10.68 -4.19
CA ARG A 20 11.48 10.53 -5.61
C ARG A 20 12.73 10.29 -6.47
N LYS A 21 13.80 11.05 -6.19
CA LYS A 21 15.06 10.91 -6.94
C LYS A 21 15.70 9.53 -6.80
N GLU A 22 15.55 8.93 -5.63
CA GLU A 22 16.12 7.61 -5.33
C GLU A 22 15.34 6.49 -6.00
N LEU A 23 14.03 6.71 -6.23
CA LEU A 23 13.12 5.69 -6.73
C LEU A 23 12.91 5.74 -8.25
N ASP A 24 13.32 6.82 -8.89
CA ASP A 24 13.12 7.06 -10.32
C ASP A 24 11.63 6.95 -10.70
N LEU A 25 10.76 7.51 -9.86
CA LEU A 25 9.33 7.54 -10.12
C LEU A 25 8.97 8.64 -11.12
N PRO A 26 8.01 8.37 -12.03
CA PRO A 26 7.44 9.41 -12.88
C PRO A 26 6.88 10.55 -12.05
N LYS A 27 6.90 11.76 -12.62
CA LYS A 27 6.57 13.00 -11.92
C LYS A 27 5.17 13.02 -11.30
N GLU A 28 4.22 12.40 -11.96
CA GLU A 28 2.81 12.36 -11.57
C GLU A 28 2.48 11.24 -10.57
N LEU A 29 3.40 10.32 -10.32
CA LEU A 29 3.14 9.17 -9.43
C LEU A 29 3.77 9.36 -8.05
N GLN A 30 3.07 8.96 -7.01
CA GLN A 30 3.57 8.89 -5.64
C GLN A 30 3.98 7.47 -5.26
N GLY A 31 3.55 6.50 -6.05
CA GLY A 31 3.91 5.11 -5.87
C GLY A 31 3.66 4.31 -7.14
N SER A 32 4.21 3.12 -7.20
CA SER A 32 3.95 2.21 -8.31
C SER A 32 4.06 0.76 -7.86
N CYS A 33 3.34 -0.12 -8.55
CA CYS A 33 3.45 -1.56 -8.37
C CYS A 33 3.81 -2.17 -9.72
N ALA A 34 5.05 -2.64 -9.84
CA ALA A 34 5.53 -3.28 -11.05
C ALA A 34 5.40 -4.79 -10.89
N TYR A 35 4.33 -5.37 -11.43
CA TYR A 35 3.99 -6.78 -11.24
C TYR A 35 5.05 -7.74 -11.76
N LEU A 36 5.61 -7.47 -12.94
CA LEU A 36 6.59 -8.36 -13.55
C LEU A 36 7.91 -8.36 -12.79
N LEU A 37 8.24 -7.23 -12.16
CA LEU A 37 9.45 -7.09 -11.36
C LEU A 37 9.24 -7.46 -9.91
N LYS A 38 7.98 -7.68 -9.50
CA LYS A 38 7.61 -7.91 -8.11
C LYS A 38 8.17 -6.82 -7.20
N GLN A 39 7.89 -5.58 -7.58
CA GLN A 39 8.47 -4.42 -6.90
C GLN A 39 7.42 -3.35 -6.65
N ILE A 40 7.41 -2.83 -5.43
CA ILE A 40 6.57 -1.71 -5.02
C ILE A 40 7.48 -0.54 -4.66
N LEU A 41 7.21 0.61 -5.27
CA LEU A 41 7.94 1.86 -5.01
C LEU A 41 6.99 2.87 -4.40
N VAL A 42 7.41 3.53 -3.31
CA VAL A 42 6.58 4.51 -2.61
C VAL A 42 7.41 5.73 -2.27
N GLU A 43 6.94 6.90 -2.67
CA GLU A 43 7.55 8.15 -2.28
C GLU A 43 7.24 8.45 -0.81
N HIS A 44 8.30 8.57 0.00
CA HIS A 44 8.18 9.08 1.37
C HIS A 44 8.33 10.60 1.30
N SER A 45 7.53 11.33 2.03
CA SER A 45 7.61 12.78 2.04
C SER A 45 7.01 13.42 0.79
N ASN A 46 5.74 13.60 0.83
CA ASN A 46 5.01 14.24 -0.22
C ASN A 46 5.25 15.76 -0.20
N ARG A 47 5.39 16.32 -1.40
CA ARG A 47 5.59 17.76 -1.64
C ARG A 47 4.50 18.65 -1.04
N GLU A 48 3.31 18.12 -0.89
CA GLU A 48 2.14 18.85 -0.40
C GLU A 48 1.94 18.76 1.11
N CYS A 49 2.74 17.94 1.79
CA CYS A 49 2.62 17.76 3.22
C CYS A 49 3.40 18.81 3.99
N GLN A 50 2.79 19.37 5.01
CA GLN A 50 3.38 20.44 5.83
C GLN A 50 3.99 19.92 7.12
N THR A 51 3.58 18.74 7.59
CA THR A 51 4.07 18.15 8.84
C THR A 51 4.57 16.73 8.62
N GLU A 52 5.41 16.24 9.53
CA GLU A 52 5.86 14.85 9.49
C GLU A 52 4.71 13.85 9.66
N ILE A 53 3.72 14.20 10.47
CA ILE A 53 2.53 13.38 10.65
C ILE A 53 1.76 13.21 9.34
N GLU A 54 1.59 14.30 8.59
CA GLU A 54 0.94 14.24 7.28
C GLU A 54 1.72 13.39 6.30
N LYS A 55 3.05 13.53 6.28
CA LYS A 55 3.93 12.75 5.41
C LYS A 55 3.80 11.26 5.70
N ASP A 56 3.85 10.88 6.97
CA ASP A 56 3.75 9.48 7.37
C ASP A 56 2.37 8.90 7.05
N SER A 57 1.32 9.66 7.31
CA SER A 57 -0.06 9.24 7.01
C SER A 57 -0.25 9.01 5.51
N ARG A 58 0.27 9.93 4.68
CA ARG A 58 0.17 9.81 3.23
C ARG A 58 1.01 8.66 2.70
N THR A 59 2.20 8.45 3.27
CA THR A 59 3.06 7.33 2.91
C THR A 59 2.36 6.00 3.22
N CYS A 60 1.73 5.89 4.39
CA CYS A 60 0.96 4.70 4.75
C CYS A 60 -0.16 4.42 3.75
N GLY A 61 -0.90 5.46 3.34
CA GLY A 61 -1.95 5.32 2.35
C GLY A 61 -1.42 4.85 1.00
N THR A 62 -0.29 5.41 0.56
CA THR A 62 0.33 5.00 -0.70
C THR A 62 0.82 3.55 -0.65
N VAL A 63 1.42 3.13 0.47
CA VAL A 63 1.80 1.72 0.65
C VAL A 63 0.58 0.81 0.52
N ALA A 64 -0.51 1.14 1.21
CA ALA A 64 -1.74 0.34 1.16
C ALA A 64 -2.30 0.28 -0.27
N HIS A 65 -2.27 1.40 -1.00
CA HIS A 65 -2.72 1.49 -2.39
C HIS A 65 -1.94 0.52 -3.29
N GLU A 66 -0.61 0.55 -3.22
CA GLU A 66 0.22 -0.30 -4.08
C GLU A 66 0.17 -1.77 -3.66
N VAL A 67 0.07 -2.05 -2.37
CA VAL A 67 -0.11 -3.41 -1.86
C VAL A 67 -1.45 -3.98 -2.35
N PHE A 68 -2.51 -3.17 -2.39
CA PHE A 68 -3.79 -3.59 -2.94
C PHE A 68 -3.65 -4.06 -4.39
N HIS A 69 -2.95 -3.28 -5.23
CA HIS A 69 -2.71 -3.68 -6.62
C HIS A 69 -1.95 -5.01 -6.70
N ALA A 70 -0.93 -5.20 -5.86
CA ALA A 70 -0.18 -6.45 -5.84
C ALA A 70 -1.06 -7.64 -5.47
N TYR A 71 -1.94 -7.50 -4.48
CA TYR A 71 -2.86 -8.57 -4.09
C TYR A 71 -3.87 -8.88 -5.18
N VAL A 72 -4.42 -7.87 -5.86
CA VAL A 72 -5.32 -8.10 -6.99
C VAL A 72 -4.63 -8.91 -8.06
N HIS A 73 -3.41 -8.52 -8.42
CA HIS A 73 -2.65 -9.22 -9.45
C HIS A 73 -2.33 -10.67 -9.04
N GLU A 74 -1.79 -10.87 -7.83
CA GLU A 74 -1.37 -12.21 -7.39
C GLU A 74 -2.55 -13.13 -7.09
N SER A 75 -3.71 -12.59 -6.73
CA SER A 75 -4.91 -13.40 -6.51
C SER A 75 -5.59 -13.84 -7.80
N GLY A 76 -5.21 -13.28 -8.94
CA GLY A 76 -5.85 -13.56 -10.21
C GLY A 76 -7.23 -12.95 -10.37
N LEU A 77 -7.58 -11.98 -9.55
CA LEU A 77 -8.84 -11.28 -9.66
C LEU A 77 -8.85 -10.43 -10.91
N ASP A 78 -9.83 -10.64 -11.78
CA ASP A 78 -9.93 -9.94 -13.06
C ASP A 78 -10.77 -8.68 -12.91
N LEU A 79 -10.10 -7.55 -12.75
CA LEU A 79 -10.72 -6.24 -12.67
C LEU A 79 -10.21 -5.37 -13.81
N ASP A 80 -11.09 -4.56 -14.38
CA ASP A 80 -10.63 -3.55 -15.34
C ASP A 80 -9.80 -2.49 -14.60
N GLU A 81 -8.94 -1.81 -15.33
CA GLU A 81 -7.98 -0.87 -14.75
C GLU A 81 -8.65 0.26 -13.96
N ALA A 82 -9.75 0.81 -14.47
CA ALA A 82 -10.46 1.89 -13.82
C ALA A 82 -11.11 1.45 -12.50
N THR A 83 -11.70 0.26 -12.49
CA THR A 83 -12.31 -0.31 -11.29
C THR A 83 -11.25 -0.63 -10.24
N GLU A 84 -10.16 -1.25 -10.66
CA GLU A 84 -9.05 -1.58 -9.75
C GLU A 84 -8.49 -0.32 -9.09
N GLU A 85 -8.27 0.74 -9.85
CA GLU A 85 -7.74 2.00 -9.32
C GLU A 85 -8.72 2.65 -8.33
N ARG A 86 -10.01 2.65 -8.64
CA ARG A 86 -11.02 3.19 -7.73
C ARG A 86 -11.06 2.43 -6.40
N LEU A 87 -10.94 1.11 -6.46
CA LEU A 87 -10.90 0.28 -5.25
C LEU A 87 -9.60 0.50 -4.46
N ALA A 88 -8.47 0.68 -5.14
CA ALA A 88 -7.21 0.98 -4.49
C ALA A 88 -7.27 2.31 -3.73
N VAL A 89 -7.87 3.34 -4.33
CA VAL A 89 -8.08 4.64 -3.68
C VAL A 89 -8.98 4.50 -2.46
N TRP A 90 -10.07 3.74 -2.58
CA TRP A 90 -10.96 3.47 -1.45
C TRP A 90 -10.22 2.72 -0.34
N TYR A 91 -9.45 1.70 -0.69
CA TYR A 91 -8.72 0.86 0.26
C TYR A 91 -7.68 1.67 1.03
N GLU A 92 -6.96 2.58 0.37
CA GLU A 92 -5.92 3.37 1.03
C GLU A 92 -6.45 4.22 2.18
N THR A 93 -7.74 4.59 2.15
CA THR A 93 -8.38 5.36 3.23
C THR A 93 -9.10 4.48 4.25
N MET A 94 -9.51 3.27 3.87
CA MET A 94 -10.37 2.42 4.69
C MET A 94 -9.65 1.28 5.41
N TRP A 95 -8.50 0.82 4.92
CA TRP A 95 -7.88 -0.40 5.42
C TRP A 95 -7.65 -0.41 6.93
N ARG A 96 -7.17 0.70 7.47
CA ARG A 96 -6.86 0.79 8.90
C ARG A 96 -8.12 0.73 9.75
N ARG A 97 -9.15 1.46 9.33
CA ARG A 97 -10.44 1.46 10.02
C ARG A 97 -11.10 0.10 10.01
N MET A 98 -11.08 -0.55 8.85
CA MET A 98 -11.64 -1.90 8.69
C MET A 98 -10.90 -2.90 9.57
N ASN A 99 -9.56 -2.89 9.55
CA ASN A 99 -8.77 -3.79 10.37
C ASN A 99 -9.06 -3.60 11.86
N ASN A 100 -9.11 -2.35 12.32
CA ASN A 100 -9.40 -2.05 13.73
C ASN A 100 -10.79 -2.55 14.12
N THR A 101 -11.78 -2.34 13.28
CA THR A 101 -13.14 -2.82 13.53
C THR A 101 -13.18 -4.35 13.60
N ILE A 102 -12.52 -5.02 12.65
CA ILE A 102 -12.46 -6.49 12.63
C ILE A 102 -11.77 -7.01 13.89
N LEU A 103 -10.63 -6.43 14.27
CA LEU A 103 -9.89 -6.85 15.46
C LEU A 103 -10.71 -6.65 16.73
N ASP A 104 -11.42 -5.54 16.84
CA ASP A 104 -12.29 -5.27 17.99
C ASP A 104 -13.41 -6.33 18.10
N ILE A 105 -14.04 -6.67 16.99
CA ILE A 105 -15.08 -7.69 16.96
C ILE A 105 -14.51 -9.05 17.39
N LEU A 106 -13.37 -9.43 16.83
CA LEU A 106 -12.74 -10.71 17.13
C LEU A 106 -12.32 -10.81 18.61
N ASP A 107 -11.82 -9.70 19.16
CA ASP A 107 -11.47 -9.61 20.57
C ASP A 107 -12.70 -9.78 21.47
N GLU A 108 -13.77 -9.06 21.18
CA GLU A 108 -15.04 -9.14 21.94
C GLU A 108 -15.64 -10.55 21.87
N LEU A 109 -15.44 -11.25 20.76
CA LEU A 109 -15.92 -12.63 20.61
C LEU A 109 -14.97 -13.66 21.24
N GLY A 110 -13.81 -13.22 21.75
CA GLY A 110 -12.82 -14.11 22.35
C GLY A 110 -12.09 -14.99 21.33
N LEU A 111 -12.07 -14.57 20.06
CA LEU A 111 -11.45 -15.36 18.99
C LEU A 111 -9.97 -15.05 18.79
N ILE A 112 -9.50 -13.90 19.29
CA ILE A 112 -8.08 -13.52 19.26
C ILE A 112 -7.73 -12.83 20.58
N ASP A 113 -6.43 -12.86 20.91
CA ASP A 113 -5.86 -12.04 21.99
C ASP A 113 -5.20 -10.81 21.37
N ILE A 114 -5.57 -9.64 21.84
CA ILE A 114 -4.95 -8.40 21.41
C ILE A 114 -4.02 -7.87 22.50
#